data_e3e8f5a4f03d614a05a15dadf60af341
#
_entry.id   e3e8f5a4f03d614a05a15dadf60af341
#
_cell.length_a   1.000
_cell.length_b   1.000
_cell.length_c   1.000
_cell.angle_alpha   90.00
_cell.angle_beta   90.00
_cell.angle_gamma   90.00
#
_symmetry.space_group_name_H-M   'P 1'
#
loop_
_entity.id
_entity.type
_entity.pdbx_description
1 polymer ?
#
loop_
_entity_poly.entity_id
_entity_poly.type
_entity_poly.pdbx_seq_one_letter_code
_entity_poly.pdbx_strand_id
1 'polypeptide(L)'
;KYGNGKNTVFASLIGSNEANVRGYRTSTMPKFDFLEKIARNIDINLDWLLTGRGSMEKQPPKSSFALSQINNDFVSIPLVDISVAAGCCGYDNPDYLEVVDTIKMPSSMVRNSEKYFCVRIKGESMSPTLLDSSYVIVRLLDRSEWQDMPDQHIYVISDTDGRSYIKRIKNRFRQHGFLVCMSDNVDKINYPNFNLEAQEINTILHAEWYFSAKMPNLNETYYDKVNQLEDDMDVMKGQMVQIQQLLRAINVK
;
A
#
# COMPACT_ATOMS: atom_id res chain seq x y z
N LYS A 1 -19.94 44.75 7.50
CA LYS A 1 -18.60 44.16 7.40
C LYS A 1 -18.02 44.39 6.00
N TYR A 2 -18.62 43.88 4.93
CA TYR A 2 -18.04 43.84 3.58
C TYR A 2 -18.13 45.17 2.75
N GLY A 3 -18.93 46.09 3.13
CA GLY A 3 -19.13 47.36 2.37
C GLY A 3 -18.81 48.63 3.17
N ASN A 4 -18.33 48.51 4.41
CA ASN A 4 -18.11 49.64 5.33
C ASN A 4 -19.31 50.62 5.38
N GLY A 5 -20.53 50.09 5.28
CA GLY A 5 -21.75 50.86 5.26
C GLY A 5 -22.08 51.56 3.93
N LYS A 6 -21.21 51.49 2.90
CA LYS A 6 -21.39 52.14 1.62
C LYS A 6 -21.84 51.14 0.54
N ASN A 7 -22.95 51.40 -0.13
CA ASN A 7 -23.49 50.58 -1.20
C ASN A 7 -22.56 50.48 -2.41
N THR A 8 -21.84 51.55 -2.73
CA THR A 8 -20.86 51.60 -3.82
C THR A 8 -19.69 50.62 -3.62
N VAL A 9 -19.16 50.56 -2.40
CA VAL A 9 -18.05 49.64 -2.04
C VAL A 9 -18.51 48.19 -2.13
N PHE A 10 -19.71 47.91 -1.61
CA PHE A 10 -20.27 46.56 -1.67
C PHE A 10 -20.56 46.13 -3.11
N ALA A 11 -21.16 47.03 -3.92
CA ALA A 11 -21.44 46.77 -5.33
C ALA A 11 -20.17 46.45 -6.12
N SER A 12 -19.11 47.22 -5.91
CA SER A 12 -17.80 46.98 -6.54
C SER A 12 -17.24 45.60 -6.14
N LEU A 13 -17.32 45.22 -4.86
CA LEU A 13 -16.82 43.95 -4.34
C LEU A 13 -17.48 42.74 -5.00
N ILE A 14 -18.77 42.80 -5.26
CA ILE A 14 -19.54 41.71 -5.85
C ILE A 14 -19.69 41.80 -7.38
N GLY A 15 -19.06 42.76 -8.02
CA GLY A 15 -19.22 42.99 -9.47
C GLY A 15 -20.64 43.34 -9.91
N SER A 16 -21.29 44.24 -9.16
CA SER A 16 -22.65 44.73 -9.44
C SER A 16 -22.69 46.27 -9.45
N ASN A 17 -23.84 46.88 -9.76
CA ASN A 17 -23.99 48.31 -9.66
C ASN A 17 -24.65 48.75 -8.33
N GLU A 18 -24.41 50.01 -7.93
CA GLU A 18 -24.92 50.56 -6.66
C GLU A 18 -26.46 50.64 -6.64
N ALA A 19 -27.09 50.89 -7.78
CA ALA A 19 -28.56 50.99 -7.87
C ALA A 19 -29.25 49.66 -7.52
N ASN A 20 -28.69 48.53 -7.95
CA ASN A 20 -29.17 47.19 -7.59
C ASN A 20 -29.02 46.93 -6.09
N VAL A 21 -27.86 47.27 -5.50
CA VAL A 21 -27.66 47.09 -4.06
C VAL A 21 -28.63 47.91 -3.24
N ARG A 22 -28.88 49.15 -3.64
CA ARG A 22 -29.86 50.04 -2.99
C ARG A 22 -31.29 49.50 -3.12
N GLY A 23 -31.72 49.09 -4.33
CA GLY A 23 -33.04 48.51 -4.56
C GLY A 23 -33.31 47.25 -3.72
N TYR A 24 -32.33 46.34 -3.63
CA TYR A 24 -32.48 45.12 -2.84
C TYR A 24 -32.43 45.34 -1.31
N ARG A 25 -31.95 46.48 -0.84
CA ARG A 25 -32.00 46.86 0.57
C ARG A 25 -33.32 47.46 1.00
N THR A 26 -34.11 47.97 0.06
CA THR A 26 -35.30 48.78 0.41
C THR A 26 -36.64 48.07 0.11
N SER A 27 -36.79 47.46 -1.06
CA SER A 27 -38.11 46.99 -1.46
C SER A 27 -38.18 45.85 -2.45
N THR A 28 -37.05 45.48 -3.07
CA THR A 28 -37.04 44.51 -4.16
C THR A 28 -36.36 43.22 -3.71
N MET A 29 -36.93 42.05 -4.02
CA MET A 29 -36.28 40.77 -3.78
C MET A 29 -35.07 40.62 -4.69
N PRO A 30 -33.90 40.19 -4.15
CA PRO A 30 -32.70 39.93 -4.95
C PRO A 30 -32.96 38.84 -5.99
N LYS A 31 -32.48 39.05 -7.21
CA LYS A 31 -32.49 38.02 -8.25
C LYS A 31 -31.40 36.99 -7.97
N PHE A 32 -31.58 35.79 -8.50
CA PHE A 32 -30.61 34.68 -8.33
C PHE A 32 -29.20 35.07 -8.73
N ASP A 33 -29.02 35.74 -9.87
CA ASP A 33 -27.72 36.20 -10.36
C ASP A 33 -26.98 37.10 -9.36
N PHE A 34 -27.74 37.91 -8.60
CA PHE A 34 -27.16 38.78 -7.58
C PHE A 34 -26.70 37.98 -6.35
N LEU A 35 -27.47 36.99 -5.94
CA LEU A 35 -27.12 36.08 -4.86
C LEU A 35 -25.91 35.23 -5.23
N GLU A 36 -25.83 34.77 -6.47
CA GLU A 36 -24.67 34.04 -7.00
C GLU A 36 -23.40 34.90 -6.95
N LYS A 37 -23.47 36.16 -7.35
CA LYS A 37 -22.36 37.12 -7.25
C LYS A 37 -21.89 37.31 -5.82
N ILE A 38 -22.80 37.40 -4.86
CA ILE A 38 -22.48 37.45 -3.43
C ILE A 38 -21.74 36.15 -3.02
N ALA A 39 -22.29 35.00 -3.37
CA ALA A 39 -21.72 33.69 -2.98
C ALA A 39 -20.31 33.46 -3.53
N ARG A 40 -20.00 33.98 -4.73
CA ARG A 40 -18.70 33.83 -5.38
C ARG A 40 -17.65 34.79 -4.84
N ASN A 41 -18.03 36.01 -4.47
CA ASN A 41 -17.09 37.07 -4.15
C ASN A 41 -16.99 37.37 -2.66
N ILE A 42 -17.88 36.82 -1.85
CA ILE A 42 -17.89 37.04 -0.39
C ILE A 42 -17.99 35.72 0.34
N ASP A 43 -17.20 35.56 1.37
CA ASP A 43 -17.22 34.38 2.24
C ASP A 43 -18.39 34.49 3.25
N ILE A 44 -19.60 34.21 2.76
CA ILE A 44 -20.84 34.28 3.52
C ILE A 44 -21.59 32.94 3.46
N ASN A 45 -22.23 32.59 4.58
CA ASN A 45 -23.11 31.42 4.63
C ASN A 45 -24.43 31.74 3.87
N LEU A 46 -24.67 30.98 2.79
CA LEU A 46 -25.89 31.17 1.95
C LEU A 46 -27.19 30.85 2.70
N ASP A 47 -27.19 29.85 3.59
CA ASP A 47 -28.38 29.56 4.40
C ASP A 47 -28.74 30.73 5.31
N TRP A 48 -27.75 31.35 5.91
CA TRP A 48 -27.95 32.56 6.69
C TRP A 48 -28.46 33.72 5.80
N LEU A 49 -27.87 33.91 4.63
CA LEU A 49 -28.27 34.99 3.73
C LEU A 49 -29.72 34.84 3.27
N LEU A 50 -30.19 33.62 3.02
CA LEU A 50 -31.53 33.34 2.49
C LEU A 50 -32.60 33.19 3.58
N THR A 51 -32.23 32.63 4.75
CA THR A 51 -33.18 32.23 5.79
C THR A 51 -33.05 33.02 7.09
N GLY A 52 -31.93 33.74 7.27
CA GLY A 52 -31.57 34.39 8.54
C GLY A 52 -31.14 33.42 9.65
N ARG A 53 -31.06 32.11 9.38
CA ARG A 53 -30.73 31.09 10.37
C ARG A 53 -29.22 30.74 10.33
N GLY A 54 -28.63 30.50 11.50
CA GLY A 54 -27.24 30.15 11.62
C GLY A 54 -26.29 31.32 11.70
N SER A 55 -24.98 31.07 11.47
CA SER A 55 -23.91 32.07 11.47
C SER A 55 -23.80 32.74 10.11
N MET A 56 -23.58 34.07 10.09
CA MET A 56 -23.33 34.84 8.86
C MET A 56 -22.05 34.39 8.14
N GLU A 57 -21.04 34.02 8.86
CA GLU A 57 -19.78 33.53 8.29
C GLU A 57 -19.89 32.03 7.98
N LYS A 58 -19.34 31.59 6.85
CA LYS A 58 -19.17 30.18 6.61
C LYS A 58 -18.33 29.61 7.73
N GLN A 59 -18.97 28.85 8.61
CA GLN A 59 -18.19 28.01 9.53
C GLN A 59 -17.53 26.92 8.67
N PRO A 60 -16.24 26.69 8.84
CA PRO A 60 -15.66 25.49 8.24
C PRO A 60 -16.51 24.29 8.67
N PRO A 61 -16.79 23.35 7.77
CA PRO A 61 -17.62 22.21 8.11
C PRO A 61 -17.09 21.62 9.41
N LYS A 62 -17.95 21.55 10.43
CA LYS A 62 -17.66 20.76 11.63
C LYS A 62 -17.68 19.30 11.23
N SER A 63 -16.68 18.86 10.47
CA SER A 63 -16.38 17.46 10.40
C SER A 63 -15.84 17.08 11.77
N SER A 64 -16.51 16.19 12.44
CA SER A 64 -16.05 15.55 13.67
C SER A 64 -14.81 14.68 13.48
N PHE A 65 -14.22 14.73 12.31
CA PHE A 65 -12.84 14.39 12.00
C PHE A 65 -12.16 15.71 11.64
N ALA A 66 -11.43 16.27 12.59
CA ALA A 66 -10.37 17.20 12.26
C ALA A 66 -9.37 16.44 11.37
N LEU A 67 -9.64 16.40 10.07
CA LEU A 67 -8.61 16.31 9.08
C LEU A 67 -7.83 17.63 9.25
N SER A 68 -6.93 17.67 10.24
CA SER A 68 -5.79 18.58 10.27
C SER A 68 -5.38 18.71 8.81
N GLN A 69 -5.08 19.93 8.38
CA GLN A 69 -4.57 20.26 7.06
C GLN A 69 -3.68 19.11 6.61
N ILE A 70 -4.25 18.19 5.82
CA ILE A 70 -3.48 17.19 5.14
C ILE A 70 -2.73 18.01 4.12
N ASN A 71 -1.50 18.38 4.47
CA ASN A 71 -0.51 18.69 3.47
C ASN A 71 -0.62 17.52 2.50
N ASN A 72 -0.98 17.80 1.24
CA ASN A 72 -1.21 16.79 0.21
C ASN A 72 0.12 16.18 -0.23
N ASP A 73 0.93 15.73 0.70
CA ASP A 73 2.17 15.02 0.44
C ASP A 73 1.88 13.55 0.21
N PHE A 74 1.30 13.27 -0.95
CA PHE A 74 1.18 11.91 -1.46
C PHE A 74 2.26 11.66 -2.49
N VAL A 75 2.92 10.53 -2.38
CA VAL A 75 3.83 10.00 -3.39
C VAL A 75 3.03 9.07 -4.30
N SER A 76 3.15 9.26 -5.62
CA SER A 76 2.57 8.36 -6.62
C SER A 76 3.55 7.22 -6.89
N ILE A 77 3.15 5.99 -6.58
CA ILE A 77 3.94 4.78 -6.79
C ILE A 77 3.39 4.08 -8.03
N PRO A 78 4.21 3.86 -9.07
CA PRO A 78 3.77 3.20 -10.30
C PRO A 78 3.42 1.74 -10.04
N LEU A 79 2.27 1.30 -10.56
CA LEU A 79 1.87 -0.10 -10.64
C LEU A 79 2.45 -0.69 -11.93
N VAL A 80 3.31 -1.66 -11.77
CA VAL A 80 4.03 -2.31 -12.88
C VAL A 80 3.96 -3.84 -12.78
N ASP A 81 4.24 -4.54 -13.87
CA ASP A 81 4.45 -5.99 -13.79
C ASP A 81 5.74 -6.30 -13.00
N ILE A 82 5.78 -7.43 -12.32
CA ILE A 82 6.93 -7.84 -11.50
C ILE A 82 8.22 -7.93 -12.33
N SER A 83 8.13 -8.36 -13.57
CA SER A 83 9.26 -8.44 -14.50
C SER A 83 9.78 -7.05 -14.87
N VAL A 84 8.90 -6.07 -15.00
CA VAL A 84 9.25 -4.67 -15.27
C VAL A 84 9.90 -4.04 -14.05
N ALA A 85 9.34 -4.19 -12.85
CA ALA A 85 9.93 -3.69 -11.62
C ALA A 85 11.34 -4.26 -11.40
N ALA A 86 11.51 -5.53 -11.66
CA ALA A 86 12.76 -6.24 -11.49
C ALA A 86 13.81 -5.95 -12.60
N GLY A 87 13.37 -5.53 -13.78
CA GLY A 87 14.24 -5.15 -14.91
C GLY A 87 14.76 -3.71 -14.88
N CYS A 88 14.30 -2.89 -13.93
CA CYS A 88 14.53 -1.43 -13.92
C CYS A 88 15.97 -0.97 -13.65
N CYS A 89 16.93 -1.85 -13.38
CA CYS A 89 18.32 -1.45 -13.11
C CYS A 89 19.07 -0.83 -14.31
N GLY A 90 18.43 -0.68 -15.47
CA GLY A 90 19.04 -0.07 -16.65
C GLY A 90 18.34 1.18 -17.19
N TYR A 91 17.22 1.58 -16.58
CA TYR A 91 16.43 2.71 -17.06
C TYR A 91 16.37 3.81 -16.02
N ASP A 92 17.18 4.85 -16.20
CA ASP A 92 17.11 6.09 -15.41
C ASP A 92 15.86 6.92 -15.70
N ASN A 93 15.05 6.52 -16.69
CA ASN A 93 13.89 7.28 -17.14
C ASN A 93 12.59 6.50 -16.92
N PRO A 94 11.71 6.98 -15.98
CA PRO A 94 10.40 6.37 -15.73
C PRO A 94 9.48 6.32 -16.96
N ASP A 95 9.75 7.11 -17.99
CA ASP A 95 8.92 7.22 -19.20
C ASP A 95 8.94 5.95 -20.09
N TYR A 96 9.86 5.01 -19.85
CA TYR A 96 9.93 3.73 -20.57
C TYR A 96 9.30 2.55 -19.81
N LEU A 97 8.80 2.79 -18.59
CA LEU A 97 8.09 1.75 -17.85
C LEU A 97 6.64 1.67 -18.35
N GLU A 98 6.20 0.49 -18.72
CA GLU A 98 4.78 0.22 -18.97
C GLU A 98 4.03 0.30 -17.64
N VAL A 99 3.71 1.54 -17.22
CA VAL A 99 2.94 1.82 -16.00
C VAL A 99 1.49 1.54 -16.30
N VAL A 100 0.95 0.52 -15.66
CA VAL A 100 -0.46 0.12 -15.80
C VAL A 100 -1.37 1.10 -15.06
N ASP A 101 -0.95 1.57 -13.88
CA ASP A 101 -1.70 2.48 -13.00
C ASP A 101 -0.75 3.05 -11.93
N THR A 102 -1.26 3.91 -11.04
CA THR A 102 -0.51 4.47 -9.91
C THR A 102 -1.27 4.32 -8.60
N ILE A 103 -0.56 3.99 -7.52
CA ILE A 103 -1.09 4.01 -6.16
C ILE A 103 -0.56 5.25 -5.44
N LYS A 104 -1.45 6.01 -4.79
CA LYS A 104 -1.07 7.17 -3.98
C LYS A 104 -0.89 6.75 -2.52
N MET A 105 0.29 6.99 -1.98
CA MET A 105 0.59 6.77 -0.57
C MET A 105 1.01 8.06 0.13
N PRO A 106 0.67 8.24 1.43
CA PRO A 106 1.22 9.33 2.21
C PRO A 106 2.75 9.31 2.20
N SER A 107 3.39 10.47 2.00
CA SER A 107 4.86 10.60 1.99
C SER A 107 5.51 10.12 3.30
N SER A 108 4.77 10.20 4.41
CA SER A 108 5.22 9.68 5.71
C SER A 108 5.39 8.16 5.77
N MET A 109 4.79 7.42 4.82
CA MET A 109 4.84 5.95 4.75
C MET A 109 5.96 5.43 3.84
N VAL A 110 6.60 6.30 3.07
CA VAL A 110 7.68 5.96 2.12
C VAL A 110 8.89 6.87 2.33
N ARG A 111 10.08 6.42 1.97
CA ARG A 111 11.29 7.22 2.07
C ARG A 111 11.43 8.07 0.81
N ASN A 112 11.47 9.39 0.95
CA ASN A 112 11.43 10.34 -0.18
C ASN A 112 12.59 10.22 -1.19
N SER A 113 13.71 9.62 -0.80
CA SER A 113 14.90 9.45 -1.65
C SER A 113 14.96 8.11 -2.39
N GLU A 114 14.00 7.21 -2.17
CA GLU A 114 14.04 5.84 -2.63
C GLU A 114 13.08 5.60 -3.80
N LYS A 115 13.41 4.64 -4.66
CA LYS A 115 12.54 4.23 -5.78
C LYS A 115 11.60 3.12 -5.33
N TYR A 116 10.29 3.35 -5.46
CA TYR A 116 9.23 2.40 -5.12
C TYR A 116 8.44 1.97 -6.33
N PHE A 117 7.99 0.74 -6.30
CA PHE A 117 7.08 0.16 -7.29
C PHE A 117 5.97 -0.59 -6.57
N CYS A 118 4.78 -0.61 -7.15
CA CYS A 118 3.73 -1.53 -6.77
C CYS A 118 3.70 -2.68 -7.77
N VAL A 119 3.74 -3.92 -7.27
CA VAL A 119 3.69 -5.12 -8.12
C VAL A 119 2.53 -6.01 -7.72
N ARG A 120 1.88 -6.62 -8.72
CA ARG A 120 0.85 -7.62 -8.49
C ARG A 120 1.48 -8.99 -8.29
N ILE A 121 1.06 -9.70 -7.25
CA ILE A 121 1.51 -11.05 -6.97
C ILE A 121 0.82 -12.02 -7.92
N LYS A 122 1.60 -12.92 -8.53
CA LYS A 122 1.12 -14.01 -9.37
C LYS A 122 1.61 -15.34 -8.79
N GLY A 123 0.68 -16.28 -8.61
CA GLY A 123 0.94 -17.62 -8.10
C GLY A 123 0.96 -17.73 -6.58
N GLU A 124 1.16 -18.94 -6.08
CA GLU A 124 0.92 -19.33 -4.70
C GLU A 124 2.19 -19.66 -3.91
N SER A 125 3.37 -19.40 -4.45
CA SER A 125 4.64 -19.77 -3.81
C SER A 125 4.85 -19.14 -2.42
N MET A 126 4.18 -18.01 -2.15
CA MET A 126 4.26 -17.29 -0.88
C MET A 126 2.98 -17.39 -0.05
N SER A 127 2.03 -18.25 -0.44
CA SER A 127 0.82 -18.52 0.35
C SER A 127 1.21 -19.24 1.66
N PRO A 128 0.56 -18.95 2.79
CA PRO A 128 -0.55 -18.01 2.99
C PRO A 128 -0.11 -16.55 3.27
N THR A 129 1.18 -16.27 3.36
CA THR A 129 1.70 -14.93 3.71
C THR A 129 1.31 -13.89 2.67
N LEU A 130 1.55 -14.18 1.40
CA LEU A 130 1.14 -13.35 0.28
C LEU A 130 0.22 -14.15 -0.64
N LEU A 131 -0.95 -13.63 -0.89
CA LEU A 131 -1.97 -14.31 -1.70
C LEU A 131 -1.88 -13.91 -3.16
N ASP A 132 -2.21 -14.85 -4.04
CA ASP A 132 -2.35 -14.56 -5.47
C ASP A 132 -3.30 -13.38 -5.72
N SER A 133 -2.99 -12.58 -6.74
CA SER A 133 -3.74 -11.39 -7.16
C SER A 133 -3.74 -10.23 -6.15
N SER A 134 -2.95 -10.29 -5.09
CA SER A 134 -2.70 -9.19 -4.16
C SER A 134 -1.58 -8.28 -4.67
N TYR A 135 -1.34 -7.18 -3.97
CA TYR A 135 -0.35 -6.17 -4.34
C TYR A 135 0.70 -5.99 -3.25
N VAL A 136 1.94 -5.78 -3.66
CA VAL A 136 3.05 -5.48 -2.75
C VAL A 136 3.74 -4.20 -3.24
N ILE A 137 4.02 -3.29 -2.32
CA ILE A 137 4.90 -2.16 -2.60
C ILE A 137 6.31 -2.58 -2.23
N VAL A 138 7.19 -2.43 -3.19
CA VAL A 138 8.59 -2.85 -3.11
C VAL A 138 9.51 -1.65 -3.32
N ARG A 139 10.59 -1.60 -2.56
CA ARG A 139 11.64 -0.60 -2.65
C ARG A 139 12.86 -1.18 -3.35
N LEU A 140 13.37 -0.48 -4.35
CA LEU A 140 14.61 -0.86 -5.01
C LEU A 140 15.78 -0.72 -4.03
N LEU A 141 16.60 -1.77 -3.93
CA LEU A 141 17.83 -1.76 -3.13
C LEU A 141 19.05 -1.44 -3.99
N ASP A 142 19.90 -0.57 -3.48
CA ASP A 142 21.22 -0.40 -4.03
C ASP A 142 22.10 -1.65 -3.80
N ARG A 143 23.04 -1.91 -4.69
CA ARG A 143 23.96 -3.06 -4.54
C ARG A 143 24.76 -3.04 -3.25
N SER A 144 25.04 -1.87 -2.69
CA SER A 144 25.68 -1.70 -1.40
C SER A 144 24.87 -2.24 -0.22
N GLU A 145 23.53 -2.23 -0.34
CA GLU A 145 22.62 -2.74 0.70
C GLU A 145 22.48 -4.28 0.71
N TRP A 146 22.86 -4.95 -0.38
CA TRP A 146 22.62 -6.40 -0.55
C TRP A 146 23.28 -7.27 0.52
N GLN A 147 24.45 -6.87 0.99
CA GLN A 147 25.16 -7.61 2.05
C GLN A 147 24.50 -7.50 3.42
N ASP A 148 23.74 -6.42 3.63
CA ASP A 148 23.12 -6.08 4.90
C ASP A 148 21.61 -6.33 4.95
N MET A 149 21.05 -6.99 3.91
CA MET A 149 19.65 -7.35 3.87
C MET A 149 19.26 -8.23 5.06
N PRO A 150 18.19 -7.86 5.81
CA PRO A 150 17.66 -8.68 6.89
C PRO A 150 17.22 -10.07 6.43
N ASP A 151 17.57 -11.09 7.20
CA ASP A 151 17.07 -12.45 7.04
C ASP A 151 15.55 -12.50 7.29
N GLN A 152 14.87 -13.45 6.67
CA GLN A 152 13.44 -13.73 6.83
C GLN A 152 12.49 -12.64 6.30
N HIS A 153 13.01 -11.59 5.66
CA HIS A 153 12.20 -10.62 4.95
C HIS A 153 11.87 -11.11 3.53
N ILE A 154 10.85 -10.50 2.94
CA ILE A 154 10.37 -10.82 1.60
C ILE A 154 10.97 -9.82 0.61
N TYR A 155 11.46 -10.36 -0.50
CA TYR A 155 12.07 -9.58 -1.58
C TYR A 155 11.54 -10.03 -2.94
N VAL A 156 11.52 -9.09 -3.88
CA VAL A 156 11.42 -9.38 -5.29
C VAL A 156 12.84 -9.38 -5.85
N ILE A 157 13.21 -10.44 -6.55
CA ILE A 157 14.54 -10.61 -7.13
C ILE A 157 14.38 -10.92 -8.60
N SER A 158 15.18 -10.29 -9.45
CA SER A 158 15.36 -10.72 -10.82
C SER A 158 16.73 -11.33 -11.04
N ASP A 159 16.77 -12.38 -11.83
CA ASP A 159 18.02 -12.99 -12.29
C ASP A 159 18.48 -12.39 -13.64
N THR A 160 19.68 -12.76 -14.06
CA THR A 160 20.27 -12.37 -15.33
C THR A 160 19.58 -12.99 -16.53
N ASP A 161 18.78 -14.06 -16.34
CA ASP A 161 17.96 -14.70 -17.36
C ASP A 161 16.62 -13.97 -17.59
N GLY A 162 16.34 -12.91 -16.82
CA GLY A 162 15.11 -12.12 -16.89
C GLY A 162 13.92 -12.73 -16.14
N ARG A 163 14.14 -13.76 -15.32
CA ARG A 163 13.09 -14.31 -14.46
C ARG A 163 12.97 -13.46 -13.21
N SER A 164 11.76 -13.37 -12.65
CA SER A 164 11.49 -12.60 -11.44
C SER A 164 10.79 -13.46 -10.39
N TYR A 165 11.24 -13.35 -9.16
CA TYR A 165 10.79 -14.16 -8.04
C TYR A 165 10.37 -13.28 -6.88
N ILE A 166 9.28 -13.63 -6.21
CA ILE A 166 8.98 -13.09 -4.88
C ILE A 166 9.20 -14.21 -3.87
N LYS A 167 10.13 -14.01 -2.94
CA LYS A 167 10.59 -15.03 -1.99
C LYS A 167 10.96 -14.43 -0.63
N ARG A 168 10.90 -15.26 0.39
CA ARG A 168 11.54 -14.97 1.67
C ARG A 168 13.01 -15.31 1.56
N ILE A 169 13.88 -14.40 2.02
CA ILE A 169 15.32 -14.54 1.82
C ILE A 169 16.04 -14.87 3.12
N LYS A 170 17.02 -15.76 2.99
CA LYS A 170 18.08 -15.95 3.97
C LYS A 170 19.39 -15.50 3.32
N ASN A 171 19.94 -14.40 3.84
CA ASN A 171 21.11 -13.74 3.27
C ASN A 171 22.40 -14.49 3.66
N ARG A 172 23.15 -14.91 2.64
CA ARG A 172 24.46 -15.59 2.81
C ARG A 172 25.54 -14.91 1.98
N PHE A 173 25.30 -13.66 1.51
CA PHE A 173 26.25 -12.95 0.65
C PHE A 173 27.62 -12.77 1.30
N ARG A 174 27.68 -12.31 2.55
CA ARG A 174 28.95 -12.07 3.25
C ARG A 174 29.79 -13.32 3.44
N GLN A 175 29.15 -14.46 3.64
CA GLN A 175 29.82 -15.70 4.02
C GLN A 175 30.06 -16.62 2.83
N HIS A 176 29.12 -16.66 1.89
CA HIS A 176 29.09 -17.69 0.85
C HIS A 176 28.79 -17.15 -0.56
N GLY A 177 28.47 -15.86 -0.72
CA GLY A 177 28.24 -15.25 -2.01
C GLY A 177 26.88 -15.55 -2.67
N PHE A 178 25.89 -16.09 -1.93
CA PHE A 178 24.58 -16.44 -2.47
C PHE A 178 23.43 -16.04 -1.54
N LEU A 179 22.22 -16.03 -2.09
CA LEU A 179 20.96 -15.92 -1.35
C LEU A 179 20.22 -17.26 -1.37
N VAL A 180 19.63 -17.64 -0.24
CA VAL A 180 18.67 -18.75 -0.18
C VAL A 180 17.27 -18.16 -0.36
N CYS A 181 16.61 -18.50 -1.46
CA CYS A 181 15.25 -18.10 -1.80
C CYS A 181 14.28 -19.15 -1.28
N MET A 182 13.44 -18.77 -0.32
CA MET A 182 12.49 -19.66 0.34
C MET A 182 11.07 -19.30 -0.04
N SER A 183 10.27 -20.30 -0.37
CA SER A 183 8.83 -20.18 -0.53
C SER A 183 8.15 -20.33 0.83
N ASP A 184 7.12 -19.52 1.12
CA ASP A 184 6.32 -19.69 2.34
C ASP A 184 5.31 -20.83 2.20
N ASN A 185 4.97 -21.21 0.95
CA ASN A 185 4.09 -22.34 0.70
C ASN A 185 4.66 -23.64 1.27
N VAL A 186 3.80 -24.41 1.91
CA VAL A 186 4.15 -25.71 2.52
C VAL A 186 4.47 -26.78 1.49
N ASP A 187 3.90 -26.68 0.29
CA ASP A 187 4.16 -27.59 -0.83
C ASP A 187 5.55 -27.31 -1.43
N LYS A 188 6.56 -27.98 -0.88
CA LYS A 188 7.94 -27.86 -1.34
C LYS A 188 8.25 -28.66 -2.61
N ILE A 189 7.33 -29.51 -3.05
CA ILE A 189 7.45 -30.24 -4.32
C ILE A 189 7.23 -29.27 -5.48
N ASN A 190 6.14 -28.49 -5.43
CA ASN A 190 5.80 -27.51 -6.45
C ASN A 190 6.52 -26.16 -6.25
N TYR A 191 6.84 -25.81 -5.00
CA TYR A 191 7.48 -24.54 -4.64
C TYR A 191 8.76 -24.76 -3.83
N PRO A 192 9.81 -25.38 -4.42
CA PRO A 192 11.05 -25.67 -3.73
C PRO A 192 11.79 -24.39 -3.34
N ASN A 193 12.63 -24.50 -2.31
CA ASN A 193 13.63 -23.50 -2.03
C ASN A 193 14.80 -23.67 -2.99
N PHE A 194 15.48 -22.57 -3.33
CA PHE A 194 16.65 -22.60 -4.22
C PHE A 194 17.63 -21.50 -3.85
N ASN A 195 18.86 -21.62 -4.34
CA ASN A 195 19.89 -20.62 -4.15
C ASN A 195 20.06 -19.78 -5.41
N LEU A 196 20.43 -18.51 -5.24
CA LEU A 196 20.87 -17.62 -6.31
C LEU A 196 22.25 -17.07 -5.96
N GLU A 197 23.21 -17.30 -6.83
CA GLU A 197 24.55 -16.73 -6.72
C GLU A 197 24.54 -15.22 -6.99
N ALA A 198 25.47 -14.49 -6.38
CA ALA A 198 25.53 -13.03 -6.53
C ALA A 198 25.65 -12.56 -7.99
N GLN A 199 26.30 -13.35 -8.82
CA GLN A 199 26.49 -13.08 -10.26
C GLN A 199 25.25 -13.35 -11.11
N GLU A 200 24.33 -14.16 -10.61
CA GLU A 200 23.06 -14.47 -11.28
C GLU A 200 21.99 -13.40 -10.99
N ILE A 201 22.22 -12.52 -10.02
CA ILE A 201 21.24 -11.54 -9.56
C ILE A 201 21.44 -10.22 -10.31
N ASN A 202 20.36 -9.77 -10.93
CA ASN A 202 20.32 -8.47 -11.59
C ASN A 202 19.82 -7.37 -10.63
N THR A 203 18.68 -7.60 -9.97
CA THR A 203 18.01 -6.59 -9.13
C THR A 203 17.40 -7.22 -7.89
N ILE A 204 17.41 -6.49 -6.78
CA ILE A 204 16.71 -6.85 -5.54
C ILE A 204 15.84 -5.69 -5.11
N LEU A 205 14.57 -5.97 -4.81
CA LEU A 205 13.62 -5.02 -4.25
C LEU A 205 13.06 -5.58 -2.94
N HIS A 206 13.05 -4.76 -1.90
CA HIS A 206 12.52 -5.12 -0.58
C HIS A 206 11.03 -4.89 -0.51
N ALA A 207 10.24 -5.88 -0.09
CA ALA A 207 8.81 -5.76 0.12
C ALA A 207 8.54 -5.04 1.44
N GLU A 208 7.83 -3.90 1.38
CA GLU A 208 7.58 -3.07 2.56
C GLU A 208 6.08 -2.99 2.92
N TRP A 209 5.18 -3.01 1.93
CA TRP A 209 3.74 -2.91 2.14
C TRP A 209 2.99 -3.97 1.35
N TYR A 210 1.96 -4.53 1.96
CA TYR A 210 1.11 -5.57 1.38
C TYR A 210 -0.36 -5.14 1.40
N PHE A 211 -1.04 -5.30 0.27
CA PHE A 211 -2.45 -4.99 0.09
C PHE A 211 -3.19 -6.19 -0.47
N SER A 212 -4.14 -6.70 0.26
CA SER A 212 -4.98 -7.82 -0.17
C SER A 212 -6.45 -7.52 0.08
N ALA A 213 -7.28 -7.85 -0.90
CA ALA A 213 -8.72 -7.87 -0.74
C ALA A 213 -9.20 -9.17 -0.04
N LYS A 214 -8.30 -10.16 0.08
CA LYS A 214 -8.55 -11.42 0.78
C LYS A 214 -7.97 -11.34 2.18
N MET A 215 -8.72 -11.79 3.16
CA MET A 215 -8.29 -11.88 4.57
C MET A 215 -8.34 -13.34 5.00
N PRO A 216 -7.24 -14.12 4.78
CA PRO A 216 -7.21 -15.51 5.17
C PRO A 216 -7.22 -15.65 6.69
N ASN A 217 -7.88 -16.67 7.19
CA ASN A 217 -7.79 -17.06 8.58
C ASN A 217 -6.47 -17.82 8.83
N LEU A 218 -5.40 -17.06 9.09
CA LEU A 218 -4.07 -17.64 9.33
C LEU A 218 -4.04 -18.55 10.57
N ASN A 219 -4.90 -18.27 11.55
CA ASN A 219 -4.99 -19.11 12.75
C ASN A 219 -5.55 -20.50 12.41
N GLU A 220 -6.61 -20.56 11.59
CA GLU A 220 -7.18 -21.83 11.14
C GLU A 220 -6.12 -22.68 10.43
N THR A 221 -5.39 -22.09 9.47
CA THR A 221 -4.29 -22.78 8.76
C THR A 221 -3.19 -23.25 9.72
N TYR A 222 -2.89 -22.48 10.77
CA TYR A 222 -1.89 -22.84 11.77
C TYR A 222 -2.39 -23.99 12.65
N TYR A 223 -3.62 -23.93 13.14
CA TYR A 223 -4.23 -24.99 13.96
C TYR A 223 -4.36 -26.30 13.19
N ASP A 224 -4.77 -26.27 11.91
CA ASP A 224 -4.85 -27.47 11.07
C ASP A 224 -3.48 -28.13 10.94
N LYS A 225 -2.42 -27.33 10.78
CA LYS A 225 -1.06 -27.88 10.71
C LYS A 225 -0.55 -28.43 12.03
N VAL A 226 -0.92 -27.82 13.16
CA VAL A 226 -0.59 -28.35 14.50
C VAL A 226 -1.32 -29.67 14.72
N ASN A 227 -2.61 -29.75 14.43
CA ASN A 227 -3.40 -30.98 14.54
C ASN A 227 -2.81 -32.09 13.67
N GLN A 228 -2.43 -31.79 12.43
CA GLN A 228 -1.78 -32.77 11.55
C GLN A 228 -0.45 -33.28 12.11
N LEU A 229 0.36 -32.40 12.71
CA LEU A 229 1.62 -32.78 13.36
C LEU A 229 1.37 -33.65 14.61
N GLU A 230 0.33 -33.38 15.38
CA GLU A 230 -0.08 -34.21 16.52
C GLU A 230 -0.51 -35.60 16.08
N ASP A 231 -1.32 -35.70 15.03
CA ASP A 231 -1.73 -36.98 14.44
C ASP A 231 -0.52 -37.79 13.95
N ASP A 232 0.42 -37.15 13.23
CA ASP A 232 1.63 -37.80 12.75
C ASP A 232 2.52 -38.29 13.91
N MET A 233 2.60 -37.51 14.99
CA MET A 233 3.31 -37.91 16.21
C MET A 233 2.68 -39.13 16.88
N ASP A 234 1.37 -39.22 16.92
CA ASP A 234 0.66 -40.34 17.54
C ASP A 234 0.81 -41.62 16.70
N VAL A 235 0.80 -41.51 15.38
CA VAL A 235 1.15 -42.62 14.47
C VAL A 235 2.59 -43.09 14.72
N MET A 236 3.55 -42.20 14.82
CA MET A 236 4.95 -42.56 15.10
C MET A 236 5.10 -43.22 16.47
N LYS A 237 4.42 -42.73 17.51
CA LYS A 237 4.43 -43.37 18.84
C LYS A 237 3.88 -44.78 18.77
N GLY A 238 2.78 -45.00 18.03
CA GLY A 238 2.23 -46.33 17.81
C GLY A 238 3.20 -47.29 17.14
N GLN A 239 3.91 -46.85 16.11
CA GLN A 239 4.94 -47.62 15.43
C GLN A 239 6.15 -47.94 16.36
N MET A 240 6.57 -46.96 17.18
CA MET A 240 7.64 -47.22 18.16
C MET A 240 7.25 -48.31 19.18
N VAL A 241 6.00 -48.30 19.67
CA VAL A 241 5.52 -49.33 20.61
C VAL A 241 5.51 -50.71 19.93
N GLN A 242 5.09 -50.80 18.69
CA GLN A 242 5.13 -52.06 17.93
C GLN A 242 6.57 -52.59 17.75
N ILE A 243 7.49 -51.72 17.38
CA ILE A 243 8.91 -52.08 17.24
C ILE A 243 9.49 -52.55 18.57
N GLN A 244 9.18 -51.86 19.68
CA GLN A 244 9.63 -52.32 21.03
C GLN A 244 9.07 -53.69 21.41
N GLN A 245 7.80 -53.96 21.07
CA GLN A 245 7.20 -55.30 21.32
C GLN A 245 7.89 -56.37 20.49
N LEU A 246 8.18 -56.14 19.22
CA LEU A 246 8.90 -57.07 18.35
C LEU A 246 10.33 -57.32 18.85
N LEU A 247 11.05 -56.28 19.28
CA LEU A 247 12.39 -56.44 19.84
C LEU A 247 12.40 -57.27 21.15
N ARG A 248 11.39 -57.08 22.01
CA ARG A 248 11.25 -57.89 23.22
C ARG A 248 10.95 -59.37 22.88
N ALA A 249 10.13 -59.65 21.87
CA ALA A 249 9.83 -61.01 21.44
C ALA A 249 11.05 -61.72 20.82
N ILE A 250 11.97 -61.00 20.21
CA ILE A 250 13.20 -61.54 19.64
C ILE A 250 14.24 -61.83 20.76
N ASN A 251 14.33 -60.97 21.78
CA ASN A 251 15.30 -61.11 22.88
C ASN A 251 14.89 -62.16 23.94
N VAL A 252 13.72 -62.79 23.83
CA VAL A 252 13.24 -63.85 24.72
C VAL A 252 13.48 -65.24 24.13
N LYS A 253 14.10 -65.35 22.97
CA LYS A 253 14.57 -66.62 22.39
C LYS A 253 16.07 -66.72 22.58
#